data_5fd0f42d65cc10a13b18abbf333fb8cc
#
_entry.id   5fd0f42d65cc10a13b18abbf333fb8cc
#
_cell.length_a   1.000
_cell.length_b   1.000
_cell.length_c   1.000
_cell.angle_alpha   90.00
_cell.angle_beta   90.00
_cell.angle_gamma   90.00
#
_symmetry.space_group_name_H-M   'P 1'
#
loop_
_entity.id
_entity.type
_entity.pdbx_description
1 polymer ?
#
loop_
_entity_poly.entity_id
_entity_poly.type
_entity_poly.pdbx_seq_one_letter_code
_entity_poly.pdbx_strand_id
1 'polypeptide(L)'
;CVDNGDNTVRKFTANGKLLMTLGEAHKLAPKMSGDPFSVPTHLAIDKRTGELYVADGYSNARVHKYTPDGKYLFSWGESGTGEGQFNIVHNVETDKDGWVYIADRENHRVQVFSSEGKYETQWGNLSRAAAIYIDSRYDNELVYVAEFFCGIGSNDIGTDLGPRVSILDTKGHLLC
;
A
#
# COMPACT_ATOMS: atom_id res chain seq x y z
N CYS A 1 2.53 13.74 1.47
CA CYS A 1 3.15 13.43 0.16
C CYS A 1 4.23 12.38 0.33
N VAL A 2 4.27 11.42 -0.56
CA VAL A 2 5.39 10.46 -0.69
C VAL A 2 6.24 10.93 -1.88
N ASP A 3 7.54 11.01 -1.68
CA ASP A 3 8.51 11.38 -2.71
C ASP A 3 9.50 10.24 -2.91
N ASN A 4 9.30 9.46 -3.96
CA ASN A 4 10.17 8.34 -4.28
C ASN A 4 11.51 8.76 -4.89
N GLY A 5 11.62 10.01 -5.35
CA GLY A 5 12.85 10.57 -5.91
C GLY A 5 13.89 10.93 -4.86
N ASP A 6 13.45 11.31 -3.67
CA ASP A 6 14.35 11.62 -2.56
C ASP A 6 14.19 10.71 -1.33
N ASN A 7 13.30 9.70 -1.40
CA ASN A 7 13.04 8.70 -0.35
C ASN A 7 12.47 9.28 0.96
N THR A 8 11.57 10.24 0.85
CA THR A 8 10.93 10.85 2.00
C THR A 8 9.42 10.80 1.93
N VAL A 9 8.81 10.87 3.12
CA VAL A 9 7.38 11.16 3.28
C VAL A 9 7.24 12.47 4.04
N ARG A 10 6.50 13.43 3.46
CA ARG A 10 6.36 14.77 4.04
C ARG A 10 4.91 15.12 4.32
N LYS A 11 4.69 15.74 5.49
CA LYS A 11 3.41 16.32 5.90
C LYS A 11 3.47 17.84 5.80
N PHE A 12 2.46 18.40 5.16
CA PHE A 12 2.32 19.84 4.99
C PHE A 12 0.98 20.33 5.54
N THR A 13 0.91 21.60 5.87
CA THR A 13 -0.38 22.29 6.02
C THR A 13 -1.02 22.52 4.65
N ALA A 14 -2.31 22.88 4.62
CA ALA A 14 -3.02 23.17 3.37
C ALA A 14 -2.39 24.35 2.57
N ASN A 15 -1.67 25.25 3.24
CA ASN A 15 -0.96 26.37 2.59
C ASN A 15 0.52 26.06 2.30
N GLY A 16 0.93 24.78 2.34
CA GLY A 16 2.26 24.33 1.92
C GLY A 16 3.38 24.45 2.96
N LYS A 17 3.09 24.79 4.22
CA LYS A 17 4.12 24.81 5.27
C LYS A 17 4.47 23.37 5.66
N LEU A 18 5.76 23.00 5.59
CA LEU A 18 6.26 21.69 6.03
C LEU A 18 6.06 21.53 7.55
N LEU A 19 5.48 20.42 7.97
CA LEU A 19 5.23 20.07 9.37
C LEU A 19 6.08 18.89 9.84
N MET A 20 6.34 17.91 8.97
CA MET A 20 7.06 16.68 9.32
C MET A 20 7.72 16.09 8.09
N THR A 21 8.87 15.46 8.29
CA THR A 21 9.54 14.63 7.29
C THR A 21 9.88 13.28 7.93
N LEU A 22 9.51 12.17 7.25
CA LEU A 22 9.99 10.82 7.54
C LEU A 22 11.02 10.45 6.48
N GLY A 23 12.06 9.74 6.88
CA GLY A 23 13.21 9.45 6.04
C GLY A 23 14.22 10.61 5.99
N GLU A 24 15.31 10.38 5.29
CA GLU A 24 16.38 11.35 5.07
C GLU A 24 16.52 11.58 3.55
N ALA A 25 16.41 12.85 3.13
CA ALA A 25 16.42 13.18 1.71
C ALA A 25 17.68 12.66 1.00
N HIS A 26 17.47 12.01 -0.14
CA HIS A 26 18.50 11.39 -1.00
C HIS A 26 19.28 10.25 -0.35
N LYS A 27 18.80 9.71 0.78
CA LYS A 27 19.37 8.53 1.42
C LYS A 27 18.46 7.33 1.23
N LEU A 28 18.95 6.37 0.49
CA LEU A 28 18.30 5.08 0.28
C LEU A 28 18.70 4.10 1.39
N ALA A 29 17.72 3.45 2.00
CA ALA A 29 18.00 2.21 2.70
C ALA A 29 18.53 1.15 1.71
N PRO A 30 19.36 0.19 2.16
CA PRO A 30 19.78 -0.90 1.29
C PRO A 30 18.58 -1.64 0.71
N LYS A 31 18.66 -2.04 -0.56
CA LYS A 31 17.57 -2.78 -1.22
C LYS A 31 17.21 -4.03 -0.42
N MET A 32 15.91 -4.26 -0.23
CA MET A 32 15.36 -5.41 0.51
C MET A 32 15.87 -5.56 1.95
N SER A 33 16.42 -4.49 2.55
CA SER A 33 16.90 -4.52 3.94
C SER A 33 15.77 -4.56 4.97
N GLY A 34 14.58 -4.09 4.58
CA GLY A 34 13.48 -3.86 5.49
C GLY A 34 13.56 -2.53 6.26
N ASP A 35 14.62 -1.77 6.07
CA ASP A 35 14.77 -0.43 6.66
C ASP A 35 14.02 0.63 5.82
N PRO A 36 13.40 1.64 6.43
CA PRO A 36 12.78 2.75 5.72
C PRO A 36 13.82 3.80 5.30
N PHE A 37 13.74 4.35 4.10
CA PHE A 37 12.93 3.97 2.94
C PHE A 37 13.83 3.54 1.79
N SER A 38 13.30 2.65 0.93
CA SER A 38 13.96 2.27 -0.31
C SER A 38 12.96 2.40 -1.46
N VAL A 39 12.77 3.63 -1.95
CA VAL A 39 11.83 4.04 -3.00
C VAL A 39 10.36 3.80 -2.60
N PRO A 40 9.84 4.54 -1.59
CA PRO A 40 8.46 4.42 -1.12
C PRO A 40 7.46 4.81 -2.20
N THR A 41 6.28 4.22 -2.18
CA THR A 41 5.27 4.32 -3.24
C THR A 41 4.01 5.06 -2.81
N HIS A 42 3.51 4.80 -1.61
CA HIS A 42 2.23 5.36 -1.13
C HIS A 42 2.19 5.52 0.39
N LEU A 43 1.18 6.28 0.85
CA LEU A 43 0.89 6.52 2.27
C LEU A 43 -0.62 6.46 2.51
N ALA A 44 -1.03 5.73 3.54
CA ALA A 44 -2.36 5.81 4.14
C ALA A 44 -2.33 6.38 5.56
N ILE A 45 -3.46 6.93 5.98
CA ILE A 45 -3.66 7.45 7.34
C ILE A 45 -4.90 6.77 7.92
N ASP A 46 -4.74 6.00 8.97
CA ASP A 46 -5.88 5.46 9.72
C ASP A 46 -6.69 6.62 10.31
N LYS A 47 -7.91 6.80 9.81
CA LYS A 47 -8.79 7.91 10.22
C LYS A 47 -9.20 7.86 11.69
N ARG A 48 -9.10 6.69 12.35
CA ARG A 48 -9.45 6.49 13.76
C ARG A 48 -8.33 6.91 14.71
N THR A 49 -7.09 6.56 14.35
CA THR A 49 -5.92 6.71 15.23
C THR A 49 -4.98 7.81 14.76
N GLY A 50 -5.04 8.18 13.47
CA GLY A 50 -4.08 9.08 12.83
C GLY A 50 -2.74 8.41 12.52
N GLU A 51 -2.58 7.11 12.77
CA GLU A 51 -1.38 6.36 12.47
C GLU A 51 -1.13 6.31 10.96
N LEU A 52 0.14 6.26 10.59
CA LEU A 52 0.57 6.32 9.20
C LEU A 52 1.07 4.96 8.76
N TYR A 53 0.67 4.54 7.57
CA TYR A 53 1.17 3.34 6.90
C TYR A 53 1.85 3.73 5.60
N VAL A 54 3.13 3.43 5.46
CA VAL A 54 3.91 3.75 4.27
C VAL A 54 4.24 2.47 3.51
N ALA A 55 3.76 2.38 2.28
CA ALA A 55 4.16 1.36 1.33
C ALA A 55 5.56 1.70 0.80
N ASP A 56 6.51 0.80 0.99
CA ASP A 56 7.90 0.94 0.54
C ASP A 56 8.23 -0.22 -0.41
N GLY A 57 7.87 -0.06 -1.70
CA GLY A 57 7.71 -1.19 -2.58
C GLY A 57 8.62 -1.24 -3.81
N TYR A 58 9.22 -0.14 -4.31
CA TYR A 58 10.00 -0.21 -5.54
C TYR A 58 11.39 -0.80 -5.37
N SER A 59 11.99 -0.68 -4.20
CA SER A 59 13.28 -1.31 -3.89
C SER A 59 13.29 -2.01 -2.54
N ASN A 60 12.13 -2.11 -1.91
CA ASN A 60 11.85 -2.86 -0.70
C ASN A 60 10.59 -3.71 -0.89
N ALA A 61 10.20 -4.50 0.09
CA ALA A 61 8.95 -5.25 0.10
C ALA A 61 8.29 -5.11 1.49
N ARG A 62 8.09 -3.84 1.92
CA ARG A 62 7.71 -3.51 3.29
C ARG A 62 6.54 -2.55 3.35
N VAL A 63 5.80 -2.66 4.44
CA VAL A 63 4.91 -1.61 4.93
C VAL A 63 5.42 -1.15 6.28
N HIS A 64 5.65 0.15 6.44
CA HIS A 64 6.14 0.76 7.67
C HIS A 64 5.02 1.49 8.38
N LYS A 65 4.88 1.26 9.69
CA LYS A 65 3.88 1.92 10.53
C LYS A 65 4.52 2.97 11.44
N TYR A 66 3.86 4.13 11.53
CA TYR A 66 4.28 5.26 12.35
C TYR A 66 3.11 5.81 13.17
N THR A 67 3.44 6.46 14.29
CA THR A 67 2.47 7.29 15.02
C THR A 67 2.10 8.56 14.24
N PRO A 68 1.02 9.27 14.62
CA PRO A 68 0.62 10.52 13.95
C PRO A 68 1.67 11.64 13.96
N ASP A 69 2.59 11.59 14.91
CA ASP A 69 3.73 12.51 15.07
C ASP A 69 5.03 12.01 14.42
N GLY A 70 4.96 10.85 13.73
CA GLY A 70 6.06 10.34 12.91
C GLY A 70 7.06 9.45 13.63
N LYS A 71 6.76 8.96 14.84
CA LYS A 71 7.59 7.97 15.50
C LYS A 71 7.38 6.60 14.86
N TYR A 72 8.47 5.96 14.44
CA TYR A 72 8.43 4.58 13.92
C TYR A 72 7.93 3.60 14.97
N LEU A 73 7.01 2.73 14.57
CA LEU A 73 6.45 1.67 15.42
C LEU A 73 7.02 0.30 15.04
N PHE A 74 6.73 -0.14 13.82
CA PHE A 74 7.24 -1.41 13.27
C PHE A 74 7.03 -1.45 11.77
N SER A 75 7.52 -2.51 11.14
CA SER A 75 7.21 -2.84 9.74
C SER A 75 6.97 -4.33 9.56
N TRP A 76 6.30 -4.69 8.46
CA TRP A 76 6.12 -6.07 8.06
C TRP A 76 6.26 -6.23 6.55
N GLY A 77 6.32 -7.48 6.12
CA GLY A 77 6.49 -7.87 4.73
C GLY A 77 7.91 -8.30 4.41
N GLU A 78 8.03 -9.08 3.38
CA GLU A 78 9.29 -9.50 2.76
C GLU A 78 9.03 -9.84 1.28
N SER A 79 10.07 -9.99 0.50
CA SER A 79 9.93 -10.32 -0.92
C SER A 79 9.45 -11.75 -1.11
N GLY A 80 8.43 -11.95 -1.96
CA GLY A 80 7.90 -13.27 -2.30
C GLY A 80 6.45 -13.24 -2.76
N THR A 81 5.84 -14.43 -2.80
CA THR A 81 4.47 -14.67 -3.28
C THR A 81 3.54 -15.26 -2.23
N GLY A 82 4.05 -15.61 -1.05
CA GLY A 82 3.27 -16.17 0.07
C GLY A 82 2.45 -15.09 0.80
N GLU A 83 1.74 -15.53 1.85
CA GLU A 83 1.01 -14.63 2.75
C GLU A 83 1.99 -13.69 3.48
N GLY A 84 1.71 -12.39 3.47
CA GLY A 84 2.58 -11.37 4.04
C GLY A 84 3.88 -11.12 3.26
N GLN A 85 4.08 -11.80 2.13
CA GLN A 85 5.16 -11.51 1.20
C GLN A 85 4.65 -10.64 0.05
N PHE A 86 5.53 -9.85 -0.55
CA PHE A 86 5.16 -8.87 -1.57
C PHE A 86 6.11 -8.88 -2.76
N ASN A 87 5.54 -8.51 -3.91
CA ASN A 87 6.29 -8.15 -5.11
C ASN A 87 5.78 -6.79 -5.61
N ILE A 88 6.49 -5.74 -5.23
CA ILE A 88 6.11 -4.33 -5.36
C ILE A 88 4.84 -3.97 -4.57
N VAL A 89 5.05 -3.57 -3.32
CA VAL A 89 4.02 -2.89 -2.50
C VAL A 89 3.73 -1.53 -3.12
N HIS A 90 2.68 -1.42 -3.94
CA HIS A 90 2.46 -0.22 -4.75
C HIS A 90 1.54 0.81 -4.08
N ASN A 91 0.57 0.33 -3.32
CA ASN A 91 -0.39 1.19 -2.63
C ASN A 91 -0.78 0.59 -1.29
N VAL A 92 -1.19 1.41 -0.36
CA VAL A 92 -1.75 1.05 0.94
C VAL A 92 -2.96 1.93 1.23
N GLU A 93 -4.03 1.35 1.79
CA GLU A 93 -5.22 2.08 2.23
C GLU A 93 -5.76 1.46 3.51
N THR A 94 -6.58 2.21 4.26
CA THR A 94 -7.22 1.74 5.48
C THR A 94 -8.72 1.99 5.45
N ASP A 95 -9.50 1.02 5.95
CA ASP A 95 -10.95 1.18 6.12
C ASP A 95 -11.32 1.84 7.46
N LYS A 96 -12.62 2.01 7.68
CA LYS A 96 -13.16 2.61 8.91
C LYS A 96 -12.93 1.75 10.15
N ASP A 97 -12.71 0.44 10.01
CA ASP A 97 -12.49 -0.49 11.11
C ASP A 97 -10.99 -0.70 11.39
N GLY A 98 -10.11 -0.16 10.50
CA GLY A 98 -8.66 -0.16 10.63
C GLY A 98 -7.97 -1.37 10.03
N TRP A 99 -8.66 -2.08 9.17
CA TRP A 99 -8.00 -3.06 8.30
C TRP A 99 -7.12 -2.33 7.28
N VAL A 100 -5.99 -2.94 6.96
CA VAL A 100 -4.96 -2.38 6.08
C VAL A 100 -4.93 -3.17 4.78
N TYR A 101 -5.21 -2.50 3.66
CA TYR A 101 -5.29 -3.09 2.33
C TYR A 101 -4.05 -2.74 1.55
N ILE A 102 -3.37 -3.74 1.02
CA ILE A 102 -2.09 -3.59 0.31
C ILE A 102 -2.24 -4.04 -1.14
N ALA A 103 -1.98 -3.14 -2.08
CA ALA A 103 -1.85 -3.49 -3.49
C ALA A 103 -0.48 -4.15 -3.73
N ASP A 104 -0.48 -5.46 -3.81
CA ASP A 104 0.68 -6.30 -4.09
C ASP A 104 0.76 -6.51 -5.61
N ARG A 105 1.28 -5.46 -6.28
CA ARG A 105 1.07 -5.21 -7.73
C ARG A 105 1.51 -6.34 -8.62
N GLU A 106 2.76 -6.79 -8.49
CA GLU A 106 3.32 -7.82 -9.37
C GLU A 106 2.91 -9.25 -8.98
N ASN A 107 2.26 -9.41 -7.82
CA ASN A 107 1.59 -10.65 -7.42
C ASN A 107 0.09 -10.66 -7.80
N HIS A 108 -0.40 -9.62 -8.49
CA HIS A 108 -1.77 -9.55 -9.02
C HIS A 108 -2.85 -9.76 -7.95
N ARG A 109 -2.66 -9.15 -6.79
CA ARG A 109 -3.58 -9.31 -5.65
C ARG A 109 -3.64 -8.06 -4.77
N VAL A 110 -4.67 -8.03 -3.94
CA VAL A 110 -4.73 -7.19 -2.72
C VAL A 110 -4.60 -8.12 -1.53
N GLN A 111 -3.75 -7.80 -0.58
CA GLN A 111 -3.67 -8.47 0.71
C GLN A 111 -4.25 -7.58 1.81
N VAL A 112 -4.96 -8.17 2.77
CA VAL A 112 -5.61 -7.48 3.89
C VAL A 112 -4.95 -7.90 5.20
N PHE A 113 -4.63 -6.92 6.04
CA PHE A 113 -3.94 -7.11 7.31
C PHE A 113 -4.68 -6.38 8.44
N SER A 114 -4.49 -6.87 9.67
CA SER A 114 -4.86 -6.09 10.85
C SER A 114 -3.93 -4.87 11.01
N SER A 115 -4.30 -3.96 11.91
CA SER A 115 -3.48 -2.78 12.26
C SER A 115 -2.11 -3.16 12.88
N GLU A 116 -1.95 -4.39 13.35
CA GLU A 116 -0.70 -4.96 13.89
C GLU A 116 0.14 -5.67 12.80
N GLY A 117 -0.27 -5.59 11.52
CA GLY A 117 0.43 -6.23 10.41
C GLY A 117 0.24 -7.74 10.31
N LYS A 118 -0.78 -8.29 10.98
CA LYS A 118 -1.14 -9.71 10.87
C LYS A 118 -1.97 -9.92 9.61
N TYR A 119 -1.55 -10.88 8.78
CA TYR A 119 -2.30 -11.29 7.59
C TYR A 119 -3.69 -11.83 7.95
N GLU A 120 -4.69 -11.43 7.20
CA GLU A 120 -6.08 -11.88 7.34
C GLU A 120 -6.57 -12.62 6.11
N THR A 121 -6.48 -12.00 4.94
CA THR A 121 -6.96 -12.57 3.68
C THR A 121 -6.30 -11.92 2.47
N GLN A 122 -6.58 -12.44 1.29
CA GLN A 122 -6.18 -11.84 0.02
C GLN A 122 -7.26 -11.99 -1.04
N TRP A 123 -7.25 -11.06 -1.99
CA TRP A 123 -8.13 -11.06 -3.16
C TRP A 123 -7.32 -11.20 -4.42
N GLY A 124 -7.53 -12.28 -5.11
CA GLY A 124 -6.99 -12.55 -6.44
C GLY A 124 -7.99 -12.17 -7.54
N ASN A 125 -7.79 -12.70 -8.74
CA ASN A 125 -8.60 -12.41 -9.93
C ASN A 125 -8.57 -10.91 -10.28
N LEU A 126 -7.44 -10.27 -9.97
CA LEU A 126 -7.10 -8.90 -10.32
C LEU A 126 -5.97 -8.93 -11.35
N SER A 127 -5.89 -7.88 -12.17
CA SER A 127 -4.68 -7.58 -12.90
C SER A 127 -3.66 -6.96 -11.94
N ARG A 128 -2.71 -6.17 -12.42
CA ARG A 128 -1.72 -5.51 -11.57
C ARG A 128 -2.38 -4.42 -10.73
N ALA A 129 -2.79 -4.76 -9.49
CA ALA A 129 -3.41 -3.84 -8.56
C ALA A 129 -2.45 -2.69 -8.24
N ALA A 130 -2.72 -1.50 -8.78
CA ALA A 130 -1.82 -0.36 -8.68
C ALA A 130 -2.28 0.69 -7.66
N ALA A 131 -3.59 0.87 -7.48
CA ALA A 131 -4.12 1.78 -6.47
C ALA A 131 -5.37 1.19 -5.83
N ILE A 132 -5.58 1.56 -4.57
CA ILE A 132 -6.77 1.24 -3.79
C ILE A 132 -7.32 2.56 -3.27
N TYR A 133 -8.63 2.72 -3.35
CA TYR A 133 -9.36 3.79 -2.68
C TYR A 133 -10.57 3.18 -1.97
N ILE A 134 -10.77 3.53 -0.71
CA ILE A 134 -11.90 3.06 0.09
C ILE A 134 -12.87 4.23 0.33
N ASP A 135 -14.08 4.07 -0.19
CA ASP A 135 -15.15 5.04 0.02
C ASP A 135 -15.91 4.72 1.30
N SER A 136 -15.58 5.45 2.36
CA SER A 136 -16.18 5.30 3.69
C SER A 136 -17.37 6.25 3.91
N ARG A 137 -17.96 6.83 2.87
CA ARG A 137 -19.13 7.73 3.00
C ARG A 137 -20.41 6.98 3.32
N TYR A 138 -20.44 5.68 3.08
CA TYR A 138 -21.59 4.81 3.30
C TYR A 138 -21.28 3.76 4.36
N ASP A 139 -22.30 3.22 5.02
CA ASP A 139 -22.16 2.16 6.02
C ASP A 139 -21.46 0.91 5.45
N ASN A 140 -21.78 0.56 4.20
CA ASN A 140 -21.09 -0.46 3.43
C ASN A 140 -20.01 0.21 2.59
N GLU A 141 -18.78 0.18 3.06
CA GLU A 141 -17.64 0.74 2.33
C GLU A 141 -17.44 0.03 1.00
N LEU A 142 -17.09 0.80 -0.03
CA LEU A 142 -16.73 0.28 -1.34
C LEU A 142 -15.22 0.41 -1.55
N VAL A 143 -14.62 -0.65 -2.06
CA VAL A 143 -13.19 -0.70 -2.36
C VAL A 143 -13.01 -0.62 -3.88
N TYR A 144 -12.39 0.45 -4.34
CA TYR A 144 -12.03 0.65 -5.74
C TYR A 144 -10.58 0.23 -5.92
N VAL A 145 -10.34 -0.73 -6.80
CA VAL A 145 -8.99 -1.19 -7.16
C VAL A 145 -8.72 -0.78 -8.60
N ALA A 146 -7.77 0.14 -8.80
CA ALA A 146 -7.29 0.46 -10.13
C ALA A 146 -6.21 -0.54 -10.54
N GLU A 147 -6.45 -1.20 -11.66
CA GLU A 147 -5.62 -2.27 -12.18
C GLU A 147 -4.87 -1.81 -13.43
N PHE A 148 -3.57 -2.01 -13.42
CA PHE A 148 -2.72 -1.79 -14.58
C PHE A 148 -2.78 -3.01 -15.50
N PHE A 149 -2.40 -2.86 -16.78
CA PHE A 149 -2.44 -3.99 -17.71
C PHE A 149 -1.39 -5.07 -17.35
N CYS A 150 -1.71 -6.33 -17.63
CA CYS A 150 -0.76 -7.42 -17.61
C CYS A 150 0.23 -7.20 -18.75
N GLY A 151 1.41 -6.66 -18.45
CA GLY A 151 2.39 -6.29 -19.44
C GLY A 151 3.61 -7.17 -19.42
N ILE A 152 4.41 -7.04 -20.45
CA ILE A 152 5.72 -7.67 -20.58
C ILE A 152 6.58 -7.32 -19.37
N GLY A 153 7.06 -8.32 -18.63
CA GLY A 153 7.92 -8.15 -17.46
C GLY A 153 7.25 -8.30 -16.10
N SER A 154 5.91 -8.38 -16.04
CA SER A 154 5.22 -8.88 -14.85
C SER A 154 5.19 -10.40 -14.87
N ASN A 155 5.02 -11.03 -13.71
CA ASN A 155 4.70 -12.43 -13.64
C ASN A 155 3.37 -12.63 -14.38
N ASP A 156 3.46 -13.06 -15.65
CA ASP A 156 2.30 -13.35 -16.47
C ASP A 156 1.64 -14.61 -15.93
N ILE A 157 0.68 -14.42 -15.05
CA ILE A 157 -0.14 -15.52 -14.52
C ILE A 157 -1.33 -15.84 -15.43
N GLY A 158 -1.22 -15.44 -16.72
CA GLY A 158 -2.20 -15.80 -17.74
C GLY A 158 -3.57 -15.17 -17.55
N THR A 159 -3.66 -14.08 -16.78
CA THR A 159 -4.89 -13.32 -16.66
C THR A 159 -4.98 -12.32 -17.79
N ASP A 160 -5.87 -12.55 -18.72
CA ASP A 160 -6.22 -11.61 -19.80
C ASP A 160 -7.08 -10.44 -19.27
N LEU A 161 -6.77 -10.00 -18.05
CA LEU A 161 -7.45 -8.90 -17.41
C LEU A 161 -6.77 -7.60 -17.84
N GLY A 162 -7.45 -6.83 -18.67
CA GLY A 162 -6.99 -5.51 -19.14
C GLY A 162 -6.98 -4.45 -18.05
N PRO A 163 -6.46 -3.24 -18.35
CA PRO A 163 -6.56 -2.13 -17.40
C PRO A 163 -8.04 -1.83 -17.14
N ARG A 164 -8.39 -1.79 -15.84
CA ARG A 164 -9.77 -1.54 -15.39
C ARG A 164 -9.78 -0.96 -13.98
N VAL A 165 -10.96 -0.57 -13.52
CA VAL A 165 -11.24 -0.32 -12.11
C VAL A 165 -12.26 -1.37 -11.66
N SER A 166 -11.87 -2.19 -10.69
CA SER A 166 -12.79 -3.14 -10.04
C SER A 166 -13.38 -2.51 -8.79
N ILE A 167 -14.67 -2.69 -8.60
CA ILE A 167 -15.38 -2.25 -7.39
C ILE A 167 -15.74 -3.49 -6.58
N LEU A 168 -15.27 -3.55 -5.35
CA LEU A 168 -15.46 -4.67 -4.43
C LEU A 168 -16.09 -4.22 -3.12
N ASP A 169 -16.67 -5.14 -2.39
CA ASP A 169 -16.96 -4.95 -0.97
C ASP A 169 -15.68 -5.17 -0.12
N THR A 170 -15.75 -4.89 1.17
CA THR A 170 -14.63 -5.09 2.11
C THR A 170 -14.30 -6.56 2.37
N LYS A 171 -15.08 -7.50 1.84
CA LYS A 171 -14.83 -8.95 1.86
C LYS A 171 -14.16 -9.44 0.57
N GLY A 172 -13.97 -8.54 -0.42
CA GLY A 172 -13.36 -8.87 -1.70
C GLY A 172 -14.33 -9.45 -2.74
N HIS A 173 -15.63 -9.34 -2.54
CA HIS A 173 -16.59 -9.74 -3.55
C HIS A 173 -16.67 -8.65 -4.64
N LEU A 174 -16.46 -9.04 -5.88
CA LEU A 174 -16.58 -8.14 -7.03
C LEU A 174 -18.05 -7.72 -7.22
N LEU A 175 -18.26 -6.42 -7.28
CA LEU A 175 -19.58 -5.81 -7.47
C LEU A 175 -19.76 -5.29 -8.90
N CYS A 176 -18.68 -4.73 -9.47
CA CYS A 176 -18.67 -4.18 -10.83
C CYS A 176 -17.23 -4.12 -11.40
#